data_cfaf06e7ae72dcd26699c5b10791a1e1
#
_entry.id   cfaf06e7ae72dcd26699c5b10791a1e1
#
_cell.length_a   1.000
_cell.length_b   1.000
_cell.length_c   1.000
_cell.angle_alpha   90.00
_cell.angle_beta   90.00
_cell.angle_gamma   90.00
#
_symmetry.space_group_name_H-M   'P 1'
#
loop_
_entity.id
_entity.type
_entity.pdbx_description
1 polymer ?
#
loop_
_entity_poly.entity_id
_entity_poly.type
_entity_poly.pdbx_seq_one_letter_code
_entity_poly.pdbx_strand_id
1 'polypeptide(L)'
;RAYAPEVLDSFRRLARTGCVEFLAETYSHSLASLSSKEDFMQQVALHTELMKKEFGVAPTAFRNTELIYSDRIGSDVAEMGFKTMLAEGARHVLGWKSPGYVYANALDQRLRLLLRNYKLSDDIAFRFSNRGWDQWPLTAEKYTGWLASDELEGDVVNLFMDYETFGEHQRADTGIFDFMKALVPAVLKREGLEFATVSEAAAKYQPVAVLHCPHVMSWADEERDITALSLIHISEPTRRVVIS
;
A
#
# COMPACT_ATOMS: atom_id res chain seq x y z
N ARG A 1 12.32 10.03 -17.04
CA ARG A 1 12.62 9.73 -18.46
C ARG A 1 13.92 10.38 -18.93
N ALA A 2 14.13 11.66 -18.68
CA ALA A 2 15.31 12.37 -19.18
C ALA A 2 16.60 12.07 -18.41
N TYR A 3 16.51 11.80 -17.10
CA TYR A 3 17.69 11.70 -16.22
C TYR A 3 18.11 10.26 -15.90
N ALA A 4 17.17 9.30 -15.90
CA ALA A 4 17.43 7.91 -15.56
C ALA A 4 16.48 6.97 -16.35
N PRO A 5 16.64 6.85 -17.67
CA PRO A 5 15.80 6.00 -18.51
C PRO A 5 15.86 4.51 -18.10
N GLU A 6 17.01 4.06 -17.57
CA GLU A 6 17.23 2.70 -17.07
C GLU A 6 16.32 2.33 -15.90
N VAL A 7 15.90 3.30 -15.08
CA VAL A 7 14.92 3.08 -14.00
C VAL A 7 13.56 2.76 -14.61
N LEU A 8 13.11 3.53 -15.60
CA LEU A 8 11.84 3.27 -16.27
C LEU A 8 11.86 1.91 -17.00
N ASP A 9 13.01 1.55 -17.60
CA ASP A 9 13.18 0.24 -18.25
C ASP A 9 13.17 -0.91 -17.24
N SER A 10 13.62 -0.69 -16.01
CA SER A 10 13.50 -1.70 -14.95
C SER A 10 12.03 -1.98 -14.61
N PHE A 11 11.19 -0.96 -14.50
CA PHE A 11 9.74 -1.14 -14.31
C PHE A 11 9.06 -1.81 -15.50
N ARG A 12 9.47 -1.50 -16.72
CA ARG A 12 8.97 -2.21 -17.92
C ARG A 12 9.35 -3.69 -17.91
N ARG A 13 10.54 -4.04 -17.42
CA ARG A 13 10.93 -5.45 -17.23
C ARG A 13 10.07 -6.12 -16.17
N LEU A 14 9.85 -5.47 -15.03
CA LEU A 14 8.97 -5.97 -13.97
C LEU A 14 7.54 -6.22 -14.49
N ALA A 15 6.97 -5.28 -15.24
CA ALA A 15 5.65 -5.44 -15.85
C ALA A 15 5.52 -6.71 -16.71
N ARG A 16 6.61 -7.11 -17.40
CA ARG A 16 6.63 -8.31 -18.26
C ARG A 16 6.75 -9.61 -17.49
N THR A 17 7.12 -9.58 -16.24
CA THR A 17 7.27 -10.80 -15.42
C THR A 17 5.93 -11.42 -15.03
N GLY A 18 4.87 -10.62 -14.98
CA GLY A 18 3.58 -11.01 -14.41
C GLY A 18 3.58 -11.15 -12.89
N CYS A 19 4.72 -10.86 -12.22
CA CYS A 19 4.85 -10.95 -10.76
C CYS A 19 4.58 -9.62 -10.04
N VAL A 20 4.28 -8.56 -10.79
CA VAL A 20 4.07 -7.21 -10.26
C VAL A 20 2.76 -6.66 -10.81
N GLU A 21 1.93 -6.15 -9.94
CA GLU A 21 0.71 -5.44 -10.30
C GLU A 21 0.93 -3.93 -10.15
N PHE A 22 0.61 -3.17 -11.21
CA PHE A 22 0.60 -1.72 -11.17
C PHE A 22 -0.78 -1.23 -10.74
N LEU A 23 -0.79 -0.32 -9.77
CA LEU A 23 -2.01 0.29 -9.27
C LEU A 23 -2.36 1.55 -10.06
N ALA A 24 -3.65 1.85 -10.18
CA ALA A 24 -4.09 3.16 -10.58
C ALA A 24 -4.07 4.13 -9.40
N GLU A 25 -3.79 5.39 -9.70
CA GLU A 25 -3.89 6.50 -8.77
C GLU A 25 -4.28 7.79 -9.52
N THR A 26 -4.29 8.94 -8.84
CA THR A 26 -4.42 10.24 -9.50
C THR A 26 -3.12 10.59 -10.24
N TYR A 27 -3.23 11.13 -11.45
CA TYR A 27 -2.08 11.40 -12.34
C TYR A 27 -1.03 12.34 -11.71
N SER A 28 -1.48 13.38 -11.03
CA SER A 28 -0.62 14.40 -10.43
C SER A 28 -0.52 14.30 -8.91
N HIS A 29 -0.77 13.12 -8.33
CA HIS A 29 -0.86 12.94 -6.88
C HIS A 29 -1.86 13.94 -6.27
N SER A 30 -3.01 14.08 -6.92
CA SER A 30 -4.01 15.11 -6.67
C SER A 30 -4.95 14.76 -5.54
N LEU A 31 -5.39 15.76 -4.78
CA LEU A 31 -6.44 15.67 -3.77
C LEU A 31 -7.85 15.83 -4.39
N ALA A 32 -8.01 15.69 -5.70
CA ALA A 32 -9.28 15.89 -6.40
C ALA A 32 -10.43 15.04 -5.84
N SER A 33 -10.15 13.86 -5.27
CA SER A 33 -11.15 13.01 -4.62
C SER A 33 -11.90 13.69 -3.46
N LEU A 34 -11.35 14.77 -2.91
CA LEU A 34 -11.95 15.57 -1.83
C LEU A 34 -12.78 16.75 -2.33
N SER A 35 -12.64 17.14 -3.60
CA SER A 35 -13.20 18.39 -4.11
C SER A 35 -14.15 18.20 -5.30
N SER A 36 -13.78 17.40 -6.29
CA SER A 36 -14.53 17.24 -7.54
C SER A 36 -14.43 15.80 -8.04
N LYS A 37 -15.56 15.15 -8.17
CA LYS A 37 -15.65 13.80 -8.75
C LYS A 37 -15.17 13.78 -10.19
N GLU A 38 -15.53 14.78 -10.97
CA GLU A 38 -15.17 14.90 -12.38
C GLU A 38 -13.66 15.01 -12.55
N ASP A 39 -13.01 15.88 -11.76
CA ASP A 39 -11.55 16.05 -11.79
C ASP A 39 -10.85 14.78 -11.29
N PHE A 40 -11.40 14.15 -10.26
CA PHE A 40 -10.88 12.88 -9.74
C PHE A 40 -10.89 11.79 -10.82
N MET A 41 -12.02 11.60 -11.51
CA MET A 41 -12.15 10.64 -12.60
C MET A 41 -11.20 10.96 -13.75
N GLN A 42 -11.04 12.25 -14.11
CA GLN A 42 -10.10 12.67 -15.15
C GLN A 42 -8.64 12.36 -14.77
N GLN A 43 -8.23 12.65 -13.54
CA GLN A 43 -6.89 12.34 -13.04
C GLN A 43 -6.60 10.83 -13.11
N VAL A 44 -7.56 10.00 -12.70
CA VAL A 44 -7.42 8.54 -12.74
C VAL A 44 -7.35 8.02 -14.19
N ALA A 45 -8.17 8.56 -15.07
CA ALA A 45 -8.13 8.21 -16.50
C ALA A 45 -6.76 8.54 -17.13
N LEU A 46 -6.22 9.73 -16.88
CA LEU A 46 -4.90 10.15 -17.35
C LEU A 46 -3.78 9.21 -16.84
N HIS A 47 -3.85 8.82 -15.57
CA HIS A 47 -2.88 7.89 -14.99
C HIS A 47 -2.99 6.50 -15.63
N THR A 48 -4.21 6.00 -15.80
CA THR A 48 -4.46 4.70 -16.45
C THR A 48 -3.92 4.65 -17.86
N GLU A 49 -4.14 5.72 -18.65
CA GLU A 49 -3.56 5.83 -19.99
C GLU A 49 -2.04 5.87 -19.99
N LEU A 50 -1.43 6.55 -18.98
CA LEU A 50 0.02 6.53 -18.82
C LEU A 50 0.54 5.12 -18.52
N MET A 51 -0.13 4.35 -17.65
CA MET A 51 0.24 2.98 -17.34
C MET A 51 0.18 2.07 -18.58
N LYS A 52 -0.89 2.17 -19.35
CA LYS A 52 -1.01 1.47 -20.65
C LYS A 52 0.12 1.83 -21.60
N LYS A 53 0.42 3.10 -21.74
CA LYS A 53 1.46 3.59 -22.66
C LYS A 53 2.86 3.16 -22.27
N GLU A 54 3.21 3.21 -20.97
CA GLU A 54 4.57 2.97 -20.51
C GLU A 54 4.85 1.50 -20.22
N PHE A 55 3.86 0.78 -19.73
CA PHE A 55 4.03 -0.58 -19.21
C PHE A 55 3.17 -1.62 -19.94
N GLY A 56 2.24 -1.19 -20.80
CA GLY A 56 1.33 -2.09 -21.52
C GLY A 56 0.25 -2.72 -20.63
N VAL A 57 0.04 -2.19 -19.41
CA VAL A 57 -0.92 -2.73 -18.43
C VAL A 57 -2.05 -1.75 -18.17
N ALA A 58 -3.26 -2.28 -17.96
CA ALA A 58 -4.40 -1.52 -17.46
C ALA A 58 -4.61 -1.89 -15.98
N PRO A 59 -4.35 -0.98 -15.03
CA PRO A 59 -4.54 -1.28 -13.61
C PRO A 59 -5.99 -1.66 -13.30
N THR A 60 -6.18 -2.65 -12.44
CA THR A 60 -7.50 -3.12 -11.96
C THR A 60 -7.73 -2.85 -10.48
N ALA A 61 -6.65 -2.53 -9.77
CA ALA A 61 -6.67 -2.10 -8.38
C ALA A 61 -6.27 -0.62 -8.26
N PHE A 62 -6.77 0.02 -7.24
CA PHE A 62 -6.64 1.46 -7.05
C PHE A 62 -6.04 1.80 -5.67
N ARG A 63 -5.19 2.81 -5.66
CA ARG A 63 -4.67 3.45 -4.46
C ARG A 63 -4.84 4.96 -4.58
N ASN A 64 -5.56 5.58 -3.67
CA ASN A 64 -5.72 7.03 -3.69
C ASN A 64 -4.49 7.75 -3.11
N THR A 65 -4.28 8.99 -3.55
CA THR A 65 -3.35 9.95 -2.95
C THR A 65 -3.48 9.92 -1.42
N GLU A 66 -2.34 9.82 -0.70
CA GLU A 66 -2.28 9.82 0.77
C GLU A 66 -3.13 8.71 1.45
N LEU A 67 -3.46 7.62 0.74
CA LEU A 67 -4.42 6.59 1.17
C LEU A 67 -5.79 7.17 1.59
N ILE A 68 -6.16 8.33 1.04
CA ILE A 68 -7.43 8.98 1.32
C ILE A 68 -8.58 8.07 0.91
N TYR A 69 -9.44 7.79 1.86
CA TYR A 69 -10.61 6.93 1.68
C TYR A 69 -11.81 7.46 2.46
N SER A 70 -12.99 7.24 1.91
CA SER A 70 -14.30 7.24 2.57
C SER A 70 -15.22 6.32 1.77
N ASP A 71 -16.37 5.98 2.33
CA ASP A 71 -17.38 5.16 1.65
C ASP A 71 -17.75 5.75 0.28
N ARG A 72 -17.87 7.08 0.19
CA ARG A 72 -18.18 7.80 -1.05
C ARG A 72 -17.05 7.69 -2.06
N ILE A 73 -15.81 7.93 -1.66
CA ILE A 73 -14.65 7.82 -2.56
C ILE A 73 -14.54 6.39 -3.08
N GLY A 74 -14.72 5.38 -2.22
CA GLY A 74 -14.74 3.98 -2.64
C GLY A 74 -15.83 3.69 -3.67
N SER A 75 -17.05 4.24 -3.48
CA SER A 75 -18.12 4.12 -4.47
C SER A 75 -17.77 4.74 -5.82
N ASP A 76 -17.13 5.93 -5.82
CA ASP A 76 -16.68 6.57 -7.04
C ASP A 76 -15.57 5.75 -7.75
N VAL A 77 -14.68 5.12 -6.99
CA VAL A 77 -13.65 4.18 -7.52
C VAL A 77 -14.31 2.93 -8.14
N ALA A 78 -15.33 2.37 -7.50
CA ALA A 78 -16.10 1.25 -8.06
C ALA A 78 -16.81 1.62 -9.36
N GLU A 79 -17.37 2.83 -9.44
CA GLU A 79 -18.01 3.36 -10.65
C GLU A 79 -17.02 3.50 -11.81
N MET A 80 -15.75 3.83 -11.53
CA MET A 80 -14.67 3.84 -12.53
C MET A 80 -14.26 2.44 -13.02
N GLY A 81 -14.82 1.37 -12.43
CA GLY A 81 -14.61 -0.02 -12.84
C GLY A 81 -13.51 -0.77 -12.07
N PHE A 82 -12.89 -0.16 -11.06
CA PHE A 82 -11.94 -0.84 -10.20
C PHE A 82 -12.63 -1.84 -9.28
N LYS A 83 -11.94 -2.93 -8.99
CA LYS A 83 -12.47 -4.03 -8.16
C LYS A 83 -11.88 -4.06 -6.77
N THR A 84 -10.72 -3.45 -6.60
CA THR A 84 -9.97 -3.45 -5.33
C THR A 84 -9.39 -2.07 -5.09
N MET A 85 -9.44 -1.63 -3.84
CA MET A 85 -8.82 -0.38 -3.40
C MET A 85 -8.02 -0.62 -2.13
N LEU A 86 -6.84 0.00 -2.07
CA LEU A 86 -6.02 0.06 -0.88
C LEU A 86 -6.41 1.26 -0.03
N ALA A 87 -6.49 1.06 1.28
CA ALA A 87 -6.78 2.12 2.24
C ALA A 87 -5.97 1.91 3.53
N GLU A 88 -5.96 2.91 4.41
CA GLU A 88 -5.30 2.78 5.71
C GLU A 88 -6.09 1.86 6.64
N GLY A 89 -5.39 1.08 7.44
CA GLY A 89 -5.97 0.29 8.52
C GLY A 89 -6.20 1.12 9.78
N ALA A 90 -6.91 2.25 9.63
CA ALA A 90 -7.12 3.21 10.71
C ALA A 90 -7.94 2.60 11.85
N ARG A 91 -7.38 2.65 13.07
CA ARG A 91 -7.94 1.97 14.23
C ARG A 91 -9.33 2.46 14.63
N HIS A 92 -9.59 3.76 14.49
CA HIS A 92 -10.90 4.34 14.79
C HIS A 92 -12.01 3.89 13.83
N VAL A 93 -11.65 3.48 12.59
CA VAL A 93 -12.58 2.91 11.61
C VAL A 93 -12.74 1.40 11.80
N LEU A 94 -11.63 0.71 12.08
CA LEU A 94 -11.63 -0.74 12.30
C LEU A 94 -12.26 -1.11 13.65
N GLY A 95 -12.05 -0.30 14.71
CA GLY A 95 -12.42 -0.65 16.07
C GLY A 95 -11.64 -1.88 16.53
N TRP A 96 -12.36 -2.98 16.78
CA TRP A 96 -11.78 -4.26 17.19
C TRP A 96 -11.39 -5.17 16.02
N LYS A 97 -11.71 -4.79 14.78
CA LYS A 97 -11.44 -5.60 13.58
C LYS A 97 -9.97 -5.52 13.18
N SER A 98 -9.48 -6.58 12.54
CA SER A 98 -8.11 -6.64 12.03
C SER A 98 -7.99 -6.08 10.61
N PRO A 99 -6.90 -5.37 10.25
CA PRO A 99 -6.60 -5.03 8.86
C PRO A 99 -6.18 -6.24 8.01
N GLY A 100 -6.01 -7.41 8.63
CA GLY A 100 -5.61 -8.65 7.98
C GLY A 100 -6.71 -9.36 7.20
N TYR A 101 -7.90 -8.78 7.06
CA TYR A 101 -9.00 -9.34 6.28
C TYR A 101 -9.34 -8.46 5.09
N VAL A 102 -10.01 -9.08 4.11
CA VAL A 102 -10.63 -8.35 2.99
C VAL A 102 -11.97 -7.78 3.46
N TYR A 103 -12.24 -6.53 3.13
CA TYR A 103 -13.52 -5.86 3.42
C TYR A 103 -14.21 -5.45 2.12
N ALA A 104 -15.49 -5.09 2.21
CA ALA A 104 -16.25 -4.50 1.12
C ALA A 104 -16.56 -3.03 1.44
N ASN A 105 -16.63 -2.18 0.40
CA ASN A 105 -17.09 -0.80 0.54
C ASN A 105 -18.57 -0.78 0.94
N ALA A 106 -18.97 0.16 1.82
CA ALA A 106 -20.32 0.22 2.35
C ALA A 106 -21.37 0.63 1.32
N LEU A 107 -21.02 1.46 0.34
CA LEU A 107 -21.93 1.96 -0.69
C LEU A 107 -21.92 1.10 -1.96
N ASP A 108 -20.79 0.46 -2.27
CA ASP A 108 -20.68 -0.47 -3.38
C ASP A 108 -19.86 -1.70 -2.99
N GLN A 109 -20.54 -2.76 -2.59
CA GLN A 109 -19.90 -3.99 -2.11
C GLN A 109 -19.13 -4.78 -3.19
N ARG A 110 -19.19 -4.37 -4.46
CA ARG A 110 -18.34 -4.94 -5.52
C ARG A 110 -16.89 -4.53 -5.35
N LEU A 111 -16.62 -3.36 -4.71
CA LEU A 111 -15.28 -2.91 -4.39
C LEU A 111 -14.78 -3.60 -3.12
N ARG A 112 -13.69 -4.32 -3.26
CA ARG A 112 -12.96 -4.93 -2.15
C ARG A 112 -11.91 -3.97 -1.61
N LEU A 113 -11.72 -3.98 -0.30
CA LEU A 113 -10.77 -3.13 0.40
C LEU A 113 -9.70 -3.99 1.05
N LEU A 114 -8.45 -3.68 0.79
CA LEU A 114 -7.29 -4.19 1.50
C LEU A 114 -6.71 -3.07 2.35
N LEU A 115 -6.57 -3.34 3.65
CA LEU A 115 -6.23 -2.32 4.63
C LEU A 115 -4.78 -2.47 5.07
N ARG A 116 -4.05 -1.36 5.04
CA ARG A 116 -2.63 -1.32 5.42
C ARG A 116 -2.44 -1.75 6.87
N ASN A 117 -1.54 -2.68 7.11
CA ASN A 117 -0.99 -2.91 8.45
C ASN A 117 0.07 -1.85 8.71
N TYR A 118 -0.35 -0.72 9.32
CA TYR A 118 0.51 0.44 9.53
C TYR A 118 1.70 0.11 10.44
N LYS A 119 1.49 -0.67 11.49
CA LYS A 119 2.53 -1.03 12.45
C LYS A 119 3.70 -1.76 11.77
N LEU A 120 3.40 -2.83 11.06
CA LEU A 120 4.42 -3.60 10.35
C LEU A 120 5.06 -2.83 9.20
N SER A 121 4.28 -2.02 8.49
CA SER A 121 4.80 -1.17 7.42
C SER A 121 5.74 -0.10 7.96
N ASP A 122 5.37 0.57 9.06
CA ASP A 122 6.17 1.63 9.68
C ASP A 122 7.41 1.07 10.40
N ASP A 123 7.39 -0.19 10.82
CA ASP A 123 8.58 -0.87 11.37
C ASP A 123 9.72 -0.92 10.34
N ILE A 124 9.39 -1.10 9.06
CA ILE A 124 10.36 -1.00 7.97
C ILE A 124 10.61 0.47 7.57
N ALA A 125 9.53 1.24 7.34
CA ALA A 125 9.65 2.55 6.74
C ALA A 125 10.36 3.56 7.66
N PHE A 126 10.09 3.53 8.96
CA PHE A 126 10.52 4.58 9.89
C PHE A 126 11.36 4.07 11.07
N ARG A 127 11.10 2.87 11.58
CA ARG A 127 11.79 2.35 12.78
C ARG A 127 13.06 1.56 12.47
N PHE A 128 13.25 1.11 11.24
CA PHE A 128 14.33 0.21 10.85
C PHE A 128 15.72 0.68 11.31
N SER A 129 16.05 1.95 11.12
CA SER A 129 17.35 2.51 11.51
C SER A 129 17.37 3.13 12.91
N ASN A 130 16.24 3.14 13.62
CA ASN A 130 16.15 3.71 14.95
C ASN A 130 16.79 2.79 15.99
N ARG A 131 18.04 3.09 16.41
CA ARG A 131 18.78 2.31 17.41
C ARG A 131 18.19 2.39 18.81
N GLY A 132 17.30 3.35 19.09
CA GLY A 132 16.59 3.47 20.35
C GLY A 132 15.29 2.65 20.40
N TRP A 133 14.91 2.05 19.28
CA TRP A 133 13.75 1.18 19.22
C TRP A 133 14.04 -0.15 19.93
N ASP A 134 13.14 -0.60 20.77
CA ASP A 134 13.29 -1.82 21.59
C ASP A 134 13.45 -3.10 20.76
N GLN A 135 12.98 -3.08 19.51
CA GLN A 135 13.10 -4.18 18.56
C GLN A 135 14.33 -4.05 17.62
N TRP A 136 15.13 -3.01 17.78
CA TRP A 136 16.35 -2.87 16.99
C TRP A 136 17.40 -3.93 17.37
N PRO A 137 18.17 -4.51 16.44
CA PRO A 137 18.03 -4.40 14.99
C PRO A 137 16.88 -5.27 14.45
N LEU A 138 16.21 -4.77 13.42
CA LEU A 138 15.22 -5.54 12.68
C LEU A 138 15.91 -6.44 11.66
N THR A 139 15.85 -7.76 11.90
CA THR A 139 16.37 -8.76 10.95
C THR A 139 15.24 -9.37 10.12
N ALA A 140 15.59 -9.95 8.96
CA ALA A 140 14.62 -10.64 8.10
C ALA A 140 13.92 -11.80 8.82
N GLU A 141 14.68 -12.58 9.62
CA GLU A 141 14.10 -13.68 10.41
C GLU A 141 13.10 -13.17 11.46
N LYS A 142 13.46 -12.10 12.21
CA LYS A 142 12.59 -11.51 13.21
C LYS A 142 11.29 -11.01 12.55
N TYR A 143 11.42 -10.26 11.46
CA TYR A 143 10.26 -9.72 10.75
C TYR A 143 9.37 -10.82 10.15
N THR A 144 9.98 -11.83 9.53
CA THR A 144 9.24 -13.01 9.02
C THR A 144 8.55 -13.77 10.15
N GLY A 145 9.15 -13.83 11.32
CA GLY A 145 8.52 -14.38 12.53
C GLY A 145 7.26 -13.61 12.92
N TRP A 146 7.27 -12.28 12.84
CA TRP A 146 6.08 -11.46 13.09
C TRP A 146 5.00 -11.66 12.04
N LEU A 147 5.39 -11.74 10.73
CA LEU A 147 4.44 -12.00 9.66
C LEU A 147 3.72 -13.34 9.79
N ALA A 148 4.38 -14.33 10.41
CA ALA A 148 3.85 -15.68 10.63
C ALA A 148 3.26 -15.87 12.04
N SER A 149 3.10 -14.80 12.82
CA SER A 149 2.58 -14.89 14.18
C SER A 149 1.07 -15.09 14.18
N ASP A 150 0.60 -16.00 15.04
CA ASP A 150 -0.83 -16.21 15.30
C ASP A 150 -1.51 -14.98 15.93
N GLU A 151 -0.72 -14.01 16.42
CA GLU A 151 -1.24 -12.72 16.89
C GLU A 151 -1.72 -11.81 15.76
N LEU A 152 -1.31 -12.07 14.52
CA LEU A 152 -1.81 -11.39 13.33
C LEU A 152 -3.09 -12.06 12.85
N GLU A 153 -4.22 -11.56 13.32
CA GLU A 153 -5.52 -12.04 12.85
C GLU A 153 -5.75 -11.67 11.38
N GLY A 154 -6.00 -12.67 10.53
CA GLY A 154 -6.40 -12.45 9.14
C GLY A 154 -5.82 -13.42 8.13
N ASP A 155 -6.26 -13.25 6.90
CA ASP A 155 -5.86 -14.05 5.75
C ASP A 155 -4.71 -13.38 4.97
N VAL A 156 -4.50 -12.08 5.16
CA VAL A 156 -3.53 -11.26 4.42
C VAL A 156 -2.77 -10.32 5.36
N VAL A 157 -1.54 -10.02 4.99
CA VAL A 157 -0.76 -8.95 5.62
C VAL A 157 -0.43 -7.91 4.55
N ASN A 158 -1.10 -6.77 4.62
CA ASN A 158 -0.93 -5.70 3.66
C ASN A 158 0.17 -4.76 4.13
N LEU A 159 1.37 -4.90 3.55
CA LEU A 159 2.49 -4.01 3.78
C LEU A 159 2.49 -2.93 2.70
N PHE A 160 2.47 -1.69 3.13
CA PHE A 160 2.38 -0.56 2.22
C PHE A 160 3.26 0.59 2.70
N MET A 161 4.19 1.02 1.87
CA MET A 161 5.15 2.10 2.16
C MET A 161 5.60 2.77 0.88
N ASP A 162 6.17 3.95 1.01
CA ASP A 162 6.67 4.73 -0.11
C ASP A 162 7.99 4.17 -0.66
N TYR A 163 8.25 4.44 -1.94
CA TYR A 163 9.54 4.10 -2.57
C TYR A 163 10.72 4.79 -1.93
N GLU A 164 10.54 6.03 -1.48
CA GLU A 164 11.56 6.81 -0.79
C GLU A 164 11.98 6.17 0.53
N THR A 165 11.20 5.22 1.06
CA THR A 165 11.67 4.36 2.15
C THR A 165 13.03 3.76 1.84
N PHE A 166 13.24 3.33 0.59
CA PHE A 166 14.44 2.61 0.16
C PHE A 166 15.42 3.54 -0.56
N GLY A 167 16.23 4.25 0.18
CA GLY A 167 17.29 5.11 -0.31
C GLY A 167 17.26 6.54 0.22
N GLU A 168 16.11 7.01 0.69
CA GLU A 168 15.93 8.33 1.28
C GLU A 168 15.68 8.23 2.78
N HIS A 169 14.54 7.65 3.24
CA HIS A 169 14.25 7.47 4.66
C HIS A 169 15.20 6.46 5.30
N GLN A 170 15.39 5.33 4.63
CA GLN A 170 16.35 4.30 5.01
C GLN A 170 17.47 4.26 3.97
N ARG A 171 18.58 4.90 4.29
CA ARG A 171 19.74 4.99 3.40
C ARG A 171 20.49 3.67 3.33
N ALA A 172 21.38 3.52 2.34
CA ALA A 172 22.15 2.29 2.13
C ALA A 172 22.98 1.87 3.36
N ASP A 173 23.50 2.84 4.10
CA ASP A 173 24.31 2.63 5.31
C ASP A 173 23.50 2.11 6.52
N THR A 174 22.16 2.15 6.47
CA THR A 174 21.30 1.52 7.48
C THR A 174 21.22 0.01 7.35
N GLY A 175 21.61 -0.57 6.20
CA GLY A 175 21.48 -1.99 5.89
C GLY A 175 20.11 -2.38 5.32
N ILE A 176 19.24 -1.42 4.97
CA ILE A 176 17.89 -1.68 4.45
C ILE A 176 17.89 -2.56 3.21
N PHE A 177 18.84 -2.37 2.29
CA PHE A 177 18.91 -3.17 1.06
C PHE A 177 19.32 -4.62 1.32
N ASP A 178 20.18 -4.87 2.30
CA ASP A 178 20.56 -6.22 2.70
C ASP A 178 19.42 -6.91 3.45
N PHE A 179 18.68 -6.16 4.28
CA PHE A 179 17.44 -6.63 4.88
C PHE A 179 16.44 -7.06 3.80
N MET A 180 16.18 -6.24 2.78
CA MET A 180 15.23 -6.56 1.71
C MET A 180 15.67 -7.79 0.91
N LYS A 181 16.97 -7.93 0.61
CA LYS A 181 17.51 -9.14 -0.05
C LYS A 181 17.31 -10.39 0.79
N ALA A 182 17.41 -10.29 2.11
CA ALA A 182 17.23 -11.41 3.02
C ALA A 182 15.75 -11.72 3.29
N LEU A 183 14.88 -10.70 3.32
CA LEU A 183 13.46 -10.84 3.64
C LEU A 183 12.73 -11.72 2.63
N VAL A 184 12.90 -11.48 1.33
CA VAL A 184 12.18 -12.23 0.30
C VAL A 184 12.42 -13.74 0.41
N PRO A 185 13.66 -14.24 0.43
CA PRO A 185 13.88 -15.68 0.62
C PRO A 185 13.46 -16.19 2.01
N ALA A 186 13.47 -15.36 3.05
CA ALA A 186 13.00 -15.77 4.38
C ALA A 186 11.48 -16.00 4.38
N VAL A 187 10.72 -15.11 3.75
CA VAL A 187 9.25 -15.27 3.58
C VAL A 187 8.95 -16.51 2.74
N LEU A 188 9.62 -16.69 1.60
CA LEU A 188 9.38 -17.85 0.70
C LEU A 188 9.71 -19.20 1.33
N LYS A 189 10.60 -19.25 2.31
CA LYS A 189 10.94 -20.48 3.06
C LYS A 189 9.98 -20.78 4.20
N ARG A 190 9.17 -19.79 4.61
CA ARG A 190 8.28 -19.94 5.76
C ARG A 190 6.98 -20.58 5.31
N GLU A 191 6.67 -21.76 5.84
CA GLU A 191 5.38 -22.41 5.63
C GLU A 191 4.23 -21.50 6.06
N GLY A 192 3.18 -21.43 5.24
CA GLY A 192 2.01 -20.58 5.48
C GLY A 192 2.15 -19.13 5.01
N LEU A 193 3.32 -18.71 4.50
CA LEU A 193 3.50 -17.37 3.90
C LEU A 193 3.72 -17.48 2.39
N GLU A 194 3.08 -16.60 1.65
CA GLU A 194 3.28 -16.42 0.21
C GLU A 194 3.18 -14.93 -0.17
N PHE A 195 3.80 -14.56 -1.26
CA PHE A 195 3.55 -13.24 -1.86
C PHE A 195 2.35 -13.32 -2.79
N ALA A 196 1.55 -12.26 -2.80
CA ALA A 196 0.42 -12.12 -3.70
C ALA A 196 0.34 -10.68 -4.23
N THR A 197 -0.18 -10.50 -5.42
CA THR A 197 -0.60 -9.19 -5.89
C THR A 197 -1.89 -8.77 -5.21
N VAL A 198 -2.20 -7.48 -5.26
CA VAL A 198 -3.43 -6.90 -4.69
C VAL A 198 -4.68 -7.60 -5.25
N SER A 199 -4.73 -7.79 -6.57
CA SER A 199 -5.85 -8.45 -7.23
C SER A 199 -5.95 -9.94 -6.90
N GLU A 200 -4.82 -10.65 -6.77
CA GLU A 200 -4.79 -12.06 -6.35
C GLU A 200 -5.32 -12.22 -4.92
N ALA A 201 -4.82 -11.42 -3.98
CA ALA A 201 -5.28 -11.44 -2.60
C ALA A 201 -6.78 -11.15 -2.50
N ALA A 202 -7.25 -10.09 -3.18
CA ALA A 202 -8.65 -9.73 -3.22
C ALA A 202 -9.54 -10.79 -3.90
N ALA A 203 -9.03 -11.54 -4.88
CA ALA A 203 -9.78 -12.60 -5.54
C ALA A 203 -9.84 -13.88 -4.69
N LYS A 204 -8.76 -14.18 -3.95
CA LYS A 204 -8.63 -15.40 -3.15
C LYS A 204 -9.58 -15.41 -1.95
N TYR A 205 -9.74 -14.25 -1.29
CA TYR A 205 -10.51 -14.16 -0.04
C TYR A 205 -11.81 -13.37 -0.23
N GLN A 206 -12.88 -13.84 0.41
CA GLN A 206 -14.15 -13.11 0.42
C GLN A 206 -14.13 -12.02 1.49
N PRO A 207 -14.80 -10.88 1.27
CA PRO A 207 -14.96 -9.87 2.31
C PRO A 207 -15.63 -10.45 3.56
N VAL A 208 -14.99 -10.28 4.71
CA VAL A 208 -15.54 -10.76 5.99
C VAL A 208 -16.63 -9.83 6.52
N ALA A 209 -16.59 -8.56 6.13
CA ALA A 209 -17.57 -7.56 6.52
C ALA A 209 -17.55 -6.36 5.57
N VAL A 210 -18.57 -5.53 5.68
CA VAL A 210 -18.60 -4.19 5.11
C VAL A 210 -17.82 -3.25 6.04
N LEU A 211 -16.92 -2.46 5.47
CA LEU A 211 -16.23 -1.39 6.18
C LEU A 211 -17.07 -0.11 6.06
N HIS A 212 -17.48 0.45 7.19
CA HIS A 212 -18.21 1.71 7.23
C HIS A 212 -17.27 2.86 7.62
N CYS A 213 -17.01 3.73 6.65
CA CYS A 213 -16.11 4.89 6.79
C CYS A 213 -16.77 6.14 6.19
N PRO A 214 -17.75 6.75 6.90
CA PRO A 214 -18.52 7.88 6.38
C PRO A 214 -17.71 9.17 6.28
N HIS A 215 -16.65 9.29 7.08
CA HIS A 215 -15.73 10.42 7.07
C HIS A 215 -14.43 10.04 6.40
N VAL A 216 -13.74 11.05 5.87
CA VAL A 216 -12.44 10.83 5.21
C VAL A 216 -11.42 10.35 6.23
N MET A 217 -10.74 9.26 5.90
CA MET A 217 -9.52 8.80 6.57
C MET A 217 -8.33 8.84 5.61
N SER A 218 -7.14 8.91 6.16
CA SER A 218 -5.87 8.82 5.42
C SER A 218 -4.80 8.18 6.28
N TRP A 219 -3.63 7.94 5.74
CA TRP A 219 -2.51 7.50 6.58
C TRP A 219 -1.90 8.61 7.46
N ALA A 220 -2.41 9.85 7.35
CA ALA A 220 -2.08 10.97 8.23
C ALA A 220 -2.95 11.05 9.48
N ASP A 221 -3.89 10.10 9.69
CA ASP A 221 -4.76 10.10 10.85
C ASP A 221 -3.99 9.95 12.18
N GLU A 222 -4.45 10.68 13.20
CA GLU A 222 -3.75 10.92 14.48
C GLU A 222 -3.52 9.68 15.36
N GLU A 223 -4.13 8.56 15.05
CA GLU A 223 -3.92 7.31 15.80
C GLU A 223 -2.59 6.60 15.49
N ARG A 224 -1.73 7.25 14.72
CA ARG A 224 -0.38 6.81 14.48
C ARG A 224 0.50 7.07 15.69
N ASP A 225 1.47 6.21 15.87
CA ASP A 225 2.59 6.43 16.77
C ASP A 225 3.13 7.87 16.59
N ILE A 226 3.14 8.62 17.69
CA ILE A 226 3.56 10.05 17.75
C ILE A 226 4.94 10.27 17.10
N THR A 227 5.78 9.24 17.03
CA THR A 227 7.08 9.31 16.37
C THR A 227 7.00 9.42 14.85
N ALA A 228 5.90 8.99 14.24
CA ALA A 228 5.67 9.14 12.79
C ALA A 228 5.16 10.53 12.40
N LEU A 229 4.53 11.26 13.32
CA LEU A 229 3.97 12.60 13.07
C LEU A 229 5.03 13.66 12.74
N SER A 230 6.26 13.49 13.20
CA SER A 230 7.34 14.44 12.93
C SER A 230 7.86 14.41 11.49
N LEU A 231 7.56 13.35 10.74
CA LEU A 231 8.05 13.13 9.37
C LEU A 231 7.03 13.51 8.30
N ILE A 232 5.74 13.64 8.64
CA ILE A 232 4.66 13.98 7.71
C ILE A 232 4.82 15.39 7.10
N HIS A 233 5.55 16.28 7.75
CA HIS A 233 5.75 17.66 7.30
C HIS A 233 6.86 17.86 6.26
N ILE A 234 7.56 16.81 5.83
CA ILE A 234 8.80 16.93 5.05
C ILE A 234 8.71 16.30 3.66
N SER A 235 7.69 15.48 3.37
CA SER A 235 7.65 14.76 2.09
C SER A 235 6.83 15.48 1.02
N GLU A 236 7.49 15.95 0.00
CA GLU A 236 6.89 16.27 -1.29
C GLU A 236 6.37 14.99 -1.98
N PRO A 237 5.37 15.11 -2.88
CA PRO A 237 4.68 13.96 -3.45
C PRO A 237 5.56 13.16 -4.41
N THR A 238 5.81 11.92 -4.11
CA THR A 238 6.55 10.99 -4.95
C THR A 238 5.70 9.80 -5.38
N ARG A 239 6.04 9.24 -6.54
CA ARG A 239 5.31 8.16 -7.21
C ARG A 239 5.57 6.82 -6.50
N ARG A 240 4.53 6.06 -6.23
CA ARG A 240 4.55 4.85 -5.39
C ARG A 240 4.25 3.58 -6.17
N VAL A 241 4.94 2.49 -5.82
CA VAL A 241 4.67 1.12 -6.28
C VAL A 241 4.46 0.26 -5.03
N VAL A 242 3.41 -0.54 -5.04
CA VAL A 242 3.11 -1.47 -3.96
C VAL A 242 3.83 -2.79 -4.23
N ILE A 243 4.54 -3.28 -3.23
CA ILE A 243 4.95 -4.68 -3.15
C ILE A 243 4.00 -5.29 -2.13
N SER A 244 2.98 -5.99 -2.62
CA SER A 244 2.14 -6.85 -1.80
C SER A 244 2.74 -8.24 -1.73
#